data_75a7cfb2ced23994ccd78401ab6311cc
#
_entry.id   75a7cfb2ced23994ccd78401ab6311cc
#
_cell.length_a   1.000
_cell.length_b   1.000
_cell.length_c   1.000
_cell.angle_alpha   90.00
_cell.angle_beta   90.00
_cell.angle_gamma   90.00
#
_symmetry.space_group_name_H-M   'P 1'
#
loop_
_entity.id
_entity.type
_entity.pdbx_description
1 polymer ?
#
loop_
_entity_poly.entity_id
_entity_poly.type
_entity_poly.pdbx_seq_one_letter_code
_entity_poly.pdbx_strand_id
1 'polypeptide(L)'
;KSAFNSISVIRLPDFVTEDGFRWAVETAGAKKKLDCSACEFITVTEGLCVQMMHLGPFDSEHETIAAMDGFARENGYEPDLGGGRLHHEIYMSDARKVPPEKWKTVIRHPVRRRVQE
;
A
#
# COMPACT_ATOMS: atom_id res chain seq x y z
N LYS A 1 9.29 -15.70 14.18
CA LYS A 1 8.82 -14.67 13.25
C LYS A 1 7.32 -14.54 13.34
N SER A 2 6.85 -13.39 13.69
CA SER A 2 5.42 -13.17 13.83
C SER A 2 4.73 -13.15 12.46
N ALA A 3 3.54 -13.71 12.41
CA ALA A 3 2.70 -13.59 11.25
C ALA A 3 2.11 -12.18 11.19
N PHE A 4 1.96 -11.65 10.02
CA PHE A 4 1.23 -10.42 9.81
C PHE A 4 0.25 -10.59 8.66
N ASN A 5 -0.82 -9.84 8.70
CA ASN A 5 -1.83 -9.85 7.65
C ASN A 5 -1.52 -8.75 6.66
N SER A 6 -1.65 -9.06 5.40
CA SER A 6 -1.47 -8.08 4.34
C SER A 6 -2.58 -8.23 3.30
N ILE A 7 -2.86 -7.13 2.62
CA ILE A 7 -3.82 -7.10 1.53
C ILE A 7 -3.08 -6.59 0.31
N SER A 8 -3.13 -7.36 -0.77
CA SER A 8 -2.57 -6.92 -2.04
C SER A 8 -3.66 -6.19 -2.81
N VAL A 9 -3.34 -4.99 -3.27
CA VAL A 9 -4.31 -4.18 -4.03
C VAL A 9 -3.69 -3.73 -5.33
N ILE A 10 -4.55 -3.57 -6.34
CA ILE A 10 -4.18 -3.01 -7.63
C ILE A 10 -5.18 -1.90 -7.92
N ARG A 11 -4.66 -0.69 -8.16
CA ARG A 11 -5.53 0.42 -8.52
C ARG A 11 -6.01 0.22 -9.96
N LEU A 12 -7.31 0.26 -10.13
CA LEU A 12 -7.91 0.15 -11.45
C LEU A 12 -8.13 1.53 -12.05
N PRO A 13 -8.10 1.66 -13.39
CA PRO A 13 -8.48 2.90 -14.03
C PRO A 13 -9.90 3.32 -13.65
N ASP A 14 -10.14 4.62 -13.63
CA ASP A 14 -11.41 5.17 -13.17
C ASP A 14 -12.61 4.69 -13.98
N PHE A 15 -12.38 4.29 -15.24
CA PHE A 15 -13.48 3.82 -16.10
C PHE A 15 -13.93 2.39 -15.80
N VAL A 16 -13.20 1.66 -14.95
CA VAL A 16 -13.59 0.28 -14.61
C VAL A 16 -14.71 0.31 -13.58
N THR A 17 -15.81 -0.35 -13.93
CA THR A 17 -16.98 -0.45 -13.06
C THR A 17 -16.99 -1.80 -12.33
N GLU A 18 -17.86 -1.91 -11.33
CA GLU A 18 -18.03 -3.18 -10.62
C GLU A 18 -18.49 -4.29 -11.56
N ASP A 19 -19.30 -3.98 -12.56
CA ASP A 19 -19.72 -4.98 -13.56
C ASP A 19 -18.54 -5.45 -14.40
N GLY A 20 -17.67 -4.52 -14.81
CA GLY A 20 -16.44 -4.86 -15.52
C GLY A 20 -15.51 -5.73 -14.68
N PHE A 21 -15.41 -5.42 -13.40
CA PHE A 21 -14.63 -6.23 -12.47
C PHE A 21 -15.18 -7.66 -12.38
N ARG A 22 -16.50 -7.81 -12.21
CA ARG A 22 -17.12 -9.14 -12.13
C ARG A 22 -16.90 -9.93 -13.40
N TRP A 23 -17.05 -9.29 -14.55
CA TRP A 23 -16.78 -9.94 -15.84
C TRP A 23 -15.33 -10.44 -15.91
N ALA A 24 -14.38 -9.62 -15.46
CA ALA A 24 -12.97 -9.98 -15.49
C ALA A 24 -12.67 -11.17 -14.57
N VAL A 25 -13.26 -11.19 -13.38
CA VAL A 25 -13.07 -12.28 -12.43
C VAL A 25 -13.62 -13.59 -13.00
N GLU A 26 -14.81 -13.56 -13.56
CA GLU A 26 -15.42 -14.74 -14.18
C GLU A 26 -14.62 -15.23 -15.39
N THR A 27 -14.18 -14.31 -16.23
CA THR A 27 -13.41 -14.64 -17.43
C THR A 27 -12.06 -15.24 -17.07
N ALA A 28 -11.33 -14.64 -16.13
CA ALA A 28 -10.04 -15.14 -15.69
C ALA A 28 -10.17 -16.51 -15.02
N GLY A 29 -11.22 -16.68 -14.19
CA GLY A 29 -11.48 -17.96 -13.55
C GLY A 29 -11.73 -19.06 -14.55
N ALA A 30 -12.52 -18.80 -15.58
CA ALA A 30 -12.84 -19.78 -16.60
C ALA A 30 -11.65 -20.09 -17.51
N LYS A 31 -10.96 -19.05 -18.00
CA LYS A 31 -9.86 -19.22 -18.96
C LYS A 31 -8.59 -19.77 -18.34
N LYS A 32 -8.26 -19.29 -17.16
CA LYS A 32 -7.00 -19.65 -16.47
C LYS A 32 -7.18 -20.76 -15.46
N LYS A 33 -8.40 -21.18 -15.20
CA LYS A 33 -8.76 -22.15 -14.16
C LYS A 33 -8.22 -21.72 -12.80
N LEU A 34 -8.33 -20.42 -12.51
CA LEU A 34 -7.89 -19.83 -11.26
C LEU A 34 -9.08 -19.62 -10.33
N ASP A 35 -8.83 -19.79 -9.03
CA ASP A 35 -9.82 -19.44 -8.03
C ASP A 35 -9.68 -17.94 -7.71
N CYS A 36 -10.59 -17.15 -8.22
CA CYS A 36 -10.62 -15.71 -8.00
C CYS A 36 -11.65 -15.30 -6.95
N SER A 37 -12.12 -16.25 -6.13
CA SER A 37 -13.18 -15.96 -5.15
C SER A 37 -12.76 -14.97 -4.07
N ALA A 38 -11.44 -14.84 -3.82
CA ALA A 38 -10.93 -13.89 -2.84
C ALA A 38 -10.75 -12.47 -3.38
N CYS A 39 -10.98 -12.26 -4.67
CA CYS A 39 -10.86 -10.93 -5.27
C CYS A 39 -12.08 -10.08 -4.91
N GLU A 40 -11.84 -8.85 -4.51
CA GLU A 40 -12.90 -7.91 -4.13
C GLU A 40 -12.70 -6.59 -4.85
N PHE A 41 -13.80 -5.96 -5.20
CA PHE A 41 -13.78 -4.62 -5.78
C PHE A 41 -14.05 -3.63 -4.64
N ILE A 42 -13.05 -2.82 -4.31
CA ILE A 42 -13.14 -1.93 -3.15
C ILE A 42 -12.80 -0.50 -3.53
N THR A 43 -13.24 0.43 -2.71
CA THR A 43 -12.82 1.82 -2.78
C THR A 43 -12.03 2.15 -1.53
N VAL A 44 -10.83 2.72 -1.71
CA VAL A 44 -9.97 3.11 -0.60
C VAL A 44 -9.85 4.62 -0.59
N THR A 45 -10.13 5.22 0.56
CA THR A 45 -9.92 6.66 0.75
C THR A 45 -8.75 6.81 1.71
N GLU A 46 -7.60 7.23 1.19
CA GLU A 46 -6.38 7.32 2.00
C GLU A 46 -6.36 8.56 2.89
N GLY A 47 -6.94 9.67 2.42
CA GLY A 47 -6.90 10.91 3.14
C GLY A 47 -5.50 11.49 3.20
N LEU A 48 -5.24 12.27 4.25
CA LEU A 48 -3.94 12.92 4.43
C LEU A 48 -2.90 11.89 4.86
N CYS A 49 -1.79 11.85 4.13
CA CYS A 49 -0.72 10.88 4.37
C CYS A 49 0.64 11.55 4.30
N VAL A 50 1.62 10.92 4.93
CA VAL A 50 3.04 11.20 4.70
C VAL A 50 3.60 10.03 3.91
N GLN A 51 4.53 10.32 3.01
CA GLN A 51 5.16 9.26 2.23
C GLN A 51 6.63 9.54 2.01
N MET A 52 7.38 8.48 1.80
CA MET A 52 8.81 8.55 1.53
C MET A 52 9.21 7.36 0.66
N MET A 53 10.12 7.60 -0.27
CA MET A 53 10.71 6.52 -1.06
C MET A 53 11.75 5.79 -0.22
N HIS A 54 11.60 4.48 -0.11
CA HIS A 54 12.63 3.62 0.44
C HIS A 54 13.45 3.05 -0.72
N LEU A 55 14.76 3.19 -0.64
CA LEU A 55 15.68 2.61 -1.61
C LEU A 55 16.45 1.50 -0.92
N GLY A 56 16.33 0.28 -1.44
CA GLY A 56 17.03 -0.88 -0.89
C GLY A 56 16.10 -2.00 -0.48
N PRO A 57 16.64 -3.03 0.19
CA PRO A 57 15.86 -4.19 0.60
C PRO A 57 14.83 -3.86 1.67
N PHE A 58 13.82 -4.72 1.78
CA PHE A 58 12.72 -4.50 2.72
C PHE A 58 13.19 -4.52 4.19
N ASP A 59 14.25 -5.26 4.48
CA ASP A 59 14.78 -5.37 5.86
C ASP A 59 15.20 -4.02 6.43
N SER A 60 15.56 -3.05 5.61
CA SER A 60 15.99 -1.73 6.05
C SER A 60 14.88 -0.68 6.01
N GLU A 61 13.64 -1.07 5.71
CA GLU A 61 12.51 -0.13 5.66
C GLU A 61 12.26 0.60 6.97
N HIS A 62 12.59 -0.03 8.10
CA HIS A 62 12.37 0.59 9.41
C HIS A 62 13.09 1.93 9.56
N GLU A 63 14.23 2.10 8.91
CA GLU A 63 14.96 3.36 8.93
C GLU A 63 14.22 4.45 8.16
N THR A 64 13.67 4.09 7.00
CA THR A 64 12.88 5.01 6.17
C THR A 64 11.58 5.37 6.88
N ILE A 65 10.93 4.40 7.50
CA ILE A 65 9.70 4.63 8.25
C ILE A 65 9.95 5.60 9.41
N ALA A 66 11.05 5.39 10.15
CA ALA A 66 11.39 6.28 11.26
C ALA A 66 11.63 7.72 10.78
N ALA A 67 12.35 7.87 9.65
CA ALA A 67 12.60 9.20 9.08
C ALA A 67 11.30 9.85 8.61
N MET A 68 10.44 9.10 7.96
CA MET A 68 9.16 9.57 7.46
C MET A 68 8.24 10.03 8.59
N ASP A 69 8.09 9.20 9.62
CA ASP A 69 7.24 9.51 10.77
C ASP A 69 7.82 10.67 11.58
N GLY A 70 9.15 10.75 11.68
CA GLY A 70 9.82 11.87 12.32
C GLY A 70 9.55 13.18 11.60
N PHE A 71 9.60 13.17 10.27
CA PHE A 71 9.27 14.34 9.46
C PHE A 71 7.82 14.78 9.71
N ALA A 72 6.89 13.85 9.78
CA ALA A 72 5.49 14.17 10.04
C ALA A 72 5.34 14.85 11.39
N ARG A 73 5.97 14.30 12.44
CA ARG A 73 5.90 14.87 13.79
C ARG A 73 6.52 16.26 13.87
N GLU A 74 7.65 16.48 13.20
CA GLU A 74 8.29 17.79 13.15
C GLU A 74 7.41 18.85 12.49
N ASN A 75 6.49 18.42 11.64
CA ASN A 75 5.58 19.32 10.92
C ASN A 75 4.18 19.37 11.52
N GLY A 76 4.00 18.86 12.73
CA GLY A 76 2.75 18.98 13.47
C GLY A 76 1.73 17.89 13.19
N TYR A 77 2.17 16.77 12.68
CA TYR A 77 1.30 15.63 12.39
C TYR A 77 1.70 14.42 13.21
N GLU A 78 0.82 13.45 13.29
CA GLU A 78 1.11 12.18 13.95
C GLU A 78 0.48 11.05 13.13
N PRO A 79 1.03 9.84 13.24
CA PRO A 79 0.43 8.68 12.55
C PRO A 79 -1.01 8.47 12.98
N ASP A 80 -1.85 8.10 12.03
CA ASP A 80 -3.28 7.86 12.26
C ASP A 80 -3.68 6.53 11.64
N LEU A 81 -2.98 5.48 12.04
CA LEU A 81 -3.27 4.13 11.57
C LEU A 81 -4.52 3.59 12.30
N GLY A 82 -5.37 2.95 11.54
CA GLY A 82 -6.61 2.41 12.07
C GLY A 82 -7.82 2.96 11.32
N GLY A 83 -9.01 2.48 11.66
CA GLY A 83 -10.23 2.92 11.02
C GLY A 83 -10.25 2.71 9.50
N GLY A 84 -9.58 1.67 9.03
CA GLY A 84 -9.46 1.40 7.60
C GLY A 84 -8.33 2.16 6.91
N ARG A 85 -7.60 3.00 7.63
CA ARG A 85 -6.44 3.72 7.09
C ARG A 85 -5.18 3.00 7.54
N LEU A 86 -4.50 2.39 6.58
CA LEU A 86 -3.44 1.43 6.85
C LEU A 86 -2.10 1.90 6.27
N HIS A 87 -1.04 1.26 6.75
CA HIS A 87 0.28 1.34 6.14
C HIS A 87 0.19 0.84 4.70
N HIS A 88 0.71 1.62 3.76
CA HIS A 88 0.77 1.23 2.35
C HIS A 88 2.20 1.13 1.88
N GLU A 89 2.44 0.14 1.04
CA GLU A 89 3.71 0.01 0.31
C GLU A 89 3.39 -0.09 -1.16
N ILE A 90 4.03 0.75 -1.95
CA ILE A 90 3.86 0.75 -3.40
C ILE A 90 5.18 0.35 -4.03
N TYR A 91 5.20 -0.82 -4.64
CA TYR A 91 6.43 -1.39 -5.21
C TYR A 91 6.67 -0.80 -6.59
N MET A 92 7.78 -0.10 -6.72
CA MET A 92 8.15 0.58 -7.95
C MET A 92 9.16 -0.23 -8.76
N SER A 93 9.60 -1.37 -8.23
CA SER A 93 10.56 -2.25 -8.87
C SER A 93 10.05 -3.67 -8.87
N ASP A 94 10.42 -4.45 -9.88
CA ASP A 94 10.15 -5.87 -9.88
C ASP A 94 11.29 -6.55 -9.12
N ALA A 95 10.99 -7.07 -7.93
CA ALA A 95 11.98 -7.69 -7.06
C ALA A 95 12.65 -8.91 -7.70
N ARG A 96 12.02 -9.49 -8.73
CA ARG A 96 12.60 -10.64 -9.43
C ARG A 96 13.64 -10.23 -10.46
N LYS A 97 13.63 -8.97 -10.90
CA LYS A 97 14.48 -8.47 -11.98
C LYS A 97 15.55 -7.50 -11.53
N VAL A 98 15.36 -6.88 -10.37
CA VAL A 98 16.22 -5.82 -9.87
C VAL A 98 16.91 -6.30 -8.61
N PRO A 99 18.24 -6.09 -8.45
CA PRO A 99 18.93 -6.50 -7.23
C PRO A 99 18.40 -5.71 -6.03
N PRO A 100 18.39 -6.33 -4.83
CA PRO A 100 17.75 -5.73 -3.65
C PRO A 100 18.21 -4.31 -3.30
N GLU A 101 19.49 -3.99 -3.49
CA GLU A 101 20.01 -2.65 -3.19
C GLU A 101 19.43 -1.56 -4.10
N LYS A 102 18.77 -1.94 -5.18
CA LYS A 102 18.14 -1.01 -6.13
C LYS A 102 16.63 -1.03 -6.07
N TRP A 103 16.05 -1.80 -5.16
CA TRP A 103 14.61 -1.82 -5.00
C TRP A 103 14.09 -0.46 -4.55
N LYS A 104 12.95 -0.06 -5.11
CA LYS A 104 12.28 1.20 -4.77
C LYS A 104 10.87 0.91 -4.28
N THR A 105 10.57 1.37 -3.09
CA THR A 105 9.25 1.19 -2.48
C THR A 105 8.79 2.51 -1.91
N VAL A 106 7.62 2.97 -2.33
CA VAL A 106 7.00 4.13 -1.67
C VAL A 106 6.29 3.61 -0.43
N ILE A 107 6.67 4.15 0.72
CA ILE A 107 6.00 3.86 1.98
C ILE A 107 5.10 5.04 2.31
N ARG A 108 3.87 4.75 2.70
CA ARG A 108 2.87 5.79 2.96
C ARG A 108 2.13 5.46 4.22
N HIS A 109 2.09 6.42 5.13
CA HIS A 109 1.32 6.31 6.37
C HIS A 109 0.24 7.38 6.43
N PRO A 110 -0.98 7.03 6.84
CA PRO A 110 -1.98 8.04 7.13
C PRO A 110 -1.56 8.84 8.34
N VAL A 111 -1.86 10.14 8.30
CA VAL A 111 -1.53 11.04 9.40
C VAL A 111 -2.73 11.93 9.70
N ARG A 112 -2.70 12.55 10.88
CA ARG A 112 -3.65 13.57 11.27
C ARG A 112 -2.89 14.72 11.92
N ARG A 113 -3.52 15.88 11.97
CA ARG A 113 -2.94 17.01 12.67
C ARG A 113 -2.82 16.67 14.16
N ARG A 114 -1.67 16.97 14.74
CA ARG A 114 -1.49 16.80 16.16
C ARG A 114 -2.31 17.86 16.90
N VAL A 115 -3.07 17.42 17.88
CA VAL A 115 -3.87 18.35 18.70
C VAL A 115 -2.92 19.10 19.62
N GLN A 116 -3.03 20.43 19.60
CA GLN A 116 -2.29 21.28 20.53
C GLN A 116 -3.17 21.58 21.74
N GLU A 117 -2.62 21.37 22.88
CA GLU A 117 -3.30 21.68 24.16
C GLU A 117 -2.89 23.05 24.65
#